data_3522c59f01db45ef4f93be3e8a6e4988
#
_entry.id   3522c59f01db45ef4f93be3e8a6e4988
#
_cell.length_a   1.000
_cell.length_b   1.000
_cell.length_c   1.000
_cell.angle_alpha   90.00
_cell.angle_beta   90.00
_cell.angle_gamma   90.00
#
_symmetry.space_group_name_H-M   'P 1'
#
loop_
_entity.id
_entity.type
_entity.pdbx_description
1 polymer ?
#
loop_
_entity_poly.entity_id
_entity_poly.type
_entity_poly.pdbx_seq_one_letter_code
_entity_poly.pdbx_strand_id
1 'polypeptide(L)'
;MSREWQTIIERHNFSRIKLTSSRVANFGLMVHRNRSLVRYIWLCLQLQEYDCAECEPQDVYPTALSYAENSLITTAFQDLFSTLSVWEPGSSLLLDISVYSPSDSEHWFKYLTFEPDVASDMCSRDIDAEQLMLVKANDPHHGWVAGSSVSVPSYLAIEKVFGEIMGEGPFDDEEEEGQWWQQLPLVPAVTGVLIRQQTRRRWKPAALAHMFARLPGLQEIHYELWREWSTVQQKWTDQCEFLLHNSLLSP
;
A
#
# COMPACT_ATOMS: atom_id res chain seq x y z
N MET A 1 -15.21 -15.87 33.06
CA MET A 1 -15.04 -16.33 31.65
C MET A 1 -14.11 -17.53 31.71
N SER A 2 -14.43 -18.65 31.01
CA SER A 2 -13.55 -19.84 30.97
C SER A 2 -12.24 -19.50 30.26
N ARG A 3 -11.11 -20.08 30.68
CA ARG A 3 -9.80 -19.91 30.01
C ARG A 3 -9.84 -20.37 28.55
N GLU A 4 -10.63 -21.36 28.23
CA GLU A 4 -10.83 -21.84 26.87
C GLU A 4 -11.46 -20.78 25.97
N TRP A 5 -12.52 -20.11 26.44
CA TRP A 5 -13.15 -19.01 25.71
C TRP A 5 -12.20 -17.84 25.50
N GLN A 6 -11.41 -17.50 26.51
CA GLN A 6 -10.40 -16.45 26.39
C GLN A 6 -9.40 -16.77 25.29
N THR A 7 -8.87 -18.01 25.27
CA THR A 7 -7.91 -18.46 24.25
C THR A 7 -8.49 -18.40 22.83
N ILE A 8 -9.76 -18.80 22.66
CA ILE A 8 -10.43 -18.77 21.35
C ILE A 8 -10.60 -17.32 20.88
N ILE A 9 -11.07 -16.43 21.75
CA ILE A 9 -11.28 -15.02 21.45
C ILE A 9 -9.94 -14.32 21.13
N GLU A 10 -8.91 -14.56 21.94
CA GLU A 10 -7.58 -13.99 21.70
C GLU A 10 -7.02 -14.48 20.35
N ARG A 11 -7.10 -15.77 20.05
CA ARG A 11 -6.66 -16.31 18.75
C ARG A 11 -7.42 -15.69 17.59
N HIS A 12 -8.72 -15.51 17.70
CA HIS A 12 -9.53 -14.86 16.66
C HIS A 12 -9.12 -13.39 16.47
N ASN A 13 -9.03 -12.63 17.57
CA ASN A 13 -8.78 -11.20 17.51
C ASN A 13 -7.34 -10.85 17.10
N PHE A 14 -6.35 -11.68 17.44
CA PHE A 14 -4.95 -11.41 17.16
C PHE A 14 -4.41 -12.11 15.92
N SER A 15 -5.14 -13.05 15.32
CA SER A 15 -4.66 -13.75 14.13
C SER A 15 -4.48 -12.82 12.91
N ARG A 16 -5.30 -11.77 12.81
CA ARG A 16 -5.27 -10.80 11.71
C ARG A 16 -5.34 -9.39 12.29
N ILE A 17 -4.35 -8.58 11.98
CA ILE A 17 -4.21 -7.22 12.54
C ILE A 17 -4.10 -6.22 11.40
N LYS A 18 -4.96 -5.20 11.42
CA LYS A 18 -4.82 -4.02 10.57
C LYS A 18 -4.04 -2.95 11.34
N LEU A 19 -2.93 -2.51 10.75
CA LEU A 19 -2.08 -1.43 11.24
C LEU A 19 -2.24 -0.21 10.36
N THR A 20 -2.73 0.86 10.93
CA THR A 20 -2.68 2.19 10.33
C THR A 20 -1.41 2.90 10.78
N SER A 21 -1.01 3.97 10.10
CA SER A 21 0.17 4.78 10.47
C SER A 21 0.17 5.20 11.93
N SER A 22 -0.99 5.55 12.50
CA SER A 22 -1.12 5.95 13.91
C SER A 22 -0.96 4.78 14.90
N ARG A 23 -1.12 3.53 14.46
CA ARG A 23 -1.04 2.32 15.32
C ARG A 23 0.31 1.61 15.24
N VAL A 24 1.08 1.85 14.18
CA VAL A 24 2.36 1.15 13.96
C VAL A 24 3.34 1.41 15.10
N ALA A 25 3.51 2.65 15.53
CA ALA A 25 4.42 3.01 16.62
C ALA A 25 4.14 2.27 17.96
N ASN A 26 2.87 1.95 18.22
CA ASN A 26 2.45 1.26 19.44
C ASN A 26 2.21 -0.24 19.23
N PHE A 27 2.45 -0.76 18.04
CA PHE A 27 2.13 -2.14 17.67
C PHE A 27 2.80 -3.17 18.58
N GLY A 28 4.08 -2.99 18.86
CA GLY A 28 4.84 -3.89 19.73
C GLY A 28 4.22 -4.06 21.12
N LEU A 29 3.72 -2.96 21.69
CA LEU A 29 3.03 -2.99 23.00
C LEU A 29 1.68 -3.71 22.90
N MET A 30 0.93 -3.46 21.83
CA MET A 30 -0.40 -4.06 21.61
C MET A 30 -0.35 -5.58 21.54
N VAL A 31 0.68 -6.14 20.90
CA VAL A 31 0.76 -7.58 20.63
C VAL A 31 1.76 -8.32 21.52
N HIS A 32 2.41 -7.65 22.44
CA HIS A 32 3.52 -8.21 23.24
C HIS A 32 3.25 -9.63 23.78
N ARG A 33 2.05 -9.88 24.32
CA ARG A 33 1.67 -11.18 24.88
C ARG A 33 1.15 -12.17 23.81
N ASN A 34 0.64 -11.66 22.71
CA ASN A 34 -0.12 -12.44 21.72
C ASN A 34 0.58 -12.52 20.35
N ARG A 35 1.86 -12.08 20.27
CA ARG A 35 2.62 -12.08 19.03
C ARG A 35 2.67 -13.45 18.35
N SER A 36 2.70 -14.53 19.13
CA SER A 36 2.68 -15.90 18.60
C SER A 36 1.35 -16.31 17.95
N LEU A 37 0.28 -15.55 18.16
CA LEU A 37 -1.02 -15.77 17.54
C LEU A 37 -1.18 -15.06 16.21
N VAL A 38 -0.33 -14.04 15.93
CA VAL A 38 -0.43 -13.22 14.72
C VAL A 38 0.04 -14.04 13.51
N ARG A 39 -0.78 -14.03 12.45
CA ARG A 39 -0.51 -14.73 11.18
C ARG A 39 -0.59 -13.79 9.98
N TYR A 40 -1.24 -12.66 10.16
CA TYR A 40 -1.49 -11.71 9.10
C TYR A 40 -1.44 -10.29 9.66
N ILE A 41 -0.61 -9.47 9.06
CA ILE A 41 -0.53 -8.03 9.33
C ILE A 41 -0.85 -7.30 8.05
N TRP A 42 -1.88 -6.47 8.10
CA TRP A 42 -2.16 -5.52 7.03
C TRP A 42 -1.65 -4.15 7.41
N LEU A 43 -0.50 -3.77 6.86
CA LEU A 43 0.04 -2.41 6.94
C LEU A 43 -0.75 -1.54 5.95
N CYS A 44 -1.60 -0.69 6.47
CA CYS A 44 -2.53 0.14 5.71
C CYS A 44 -2.15 1.61 5.92
N LEU A 45 -1.34 2.16 5.02
CA LEU A 45 -0.84 3.53 5.09
C LEU A 45 -1.76 4.44 4.30
N GLN A 46 -2.49 5.27 5.02
CA GLN A 46 -3.35 6.28 4.43
C GLN A 46 -2.54 7.57 4.22
N LEU A 47 -2.48 8.00 2.98
CA LEU A 47 -1.90 9.26 2.55
C LEU A 47 -2.89 10.41 2.77
N GLN A 48 -2.44 11.63 2.51
CA GLN A 48 -3.31 12.80 2.57
C GLN A 48 -4.40 12.75 1.49
N GLU A 49 -5.54 13.32 1.81
CA GLU A 49 -6.57 13.60 0.82
C GLU A 49 -6.11 14.74 -0.08
N TYR A 50 -6.53 14.72 -1.33
CA TYR A 50 -6.24 15.75 -2.32
C TYR A 50 -7.49 16.04 -3.15
N ASP A 51 -7.61 17.25 -3.66
CA ASP A 51 -8.70 17.69 -4.52
C ASP A 51 -8.30 17.73 -6.01
N CYS A 52 -9.22 18.16 -6.88
CA CYS A 52 -8.95 18.26 -8.31
C CYS A 52 -7.91 19.33 -8.67
N ALA A 53 -7.70 20.35 -7.84
CA ALA A 53 -6.65 21.33 -8.07
C ALA A 53 -5.25 20.74 -7.79
N GLU A 54 -5.17 19.82 -6.83
CA GLU A 54 -3.93 19.12 -6.49
C GLU A 54 -3.66 17.91 -7.40
N CYS A 55 -4.69 17.26 -7.93
CA CYS A 55 -4.50 16.16 -8.88
C CYS A 55 -4.06 16.65 -10.27
N GLU A 56 -4.39 17.89 -10.65
CA GLU A 56 -4.00 18.54 -11.90
C GLU A 56 -3.41 19.94 -11.69
N PRO A 57 -2.28 20.08 -11.00
CA PRO A 57 -1.68 21.40 -10.76
C PRO A 57 -1.25 22.04 -12.07
N GLN A 58 -1.54 23.35 -12.24
CA GLN A 58 -1.24 24.08 -13.48
C GLN A 58 0.25 24.48 -13.60
N ASP A 59 0.97 24.60 -12.49
CA ASP A 59 2.27 25.25 -12.46
C ASP A 59 3.40 24.43 -11.82
N VAL A 60 3.19 23.16 -11.49
CA VAL A 60 4.18 22.36 -10.76
C VAL A 60 4.43 21.03 -11.46
N TYR A 61 5.69 20.59 -11.51
CA TYR A 61 6.00 19.21 -11.86
C TYR A 61 5.31 18.28 -10.84
N PRO A 62 4.48 17.34 -11.31
CA PRO A 62 3.77 16.46 -10.40
C PRO A 62 4.76 15.53 -9.73
N THR A 63 4.84 15.60 -8.44
CA THR A 63 5.41 14.53 -7.64
C THR A 63 4.29 13.55 -7.31
N ALA A 64 4.50 12.28 -7.58
CA ALA A 64 3.54 11.21 -7.25
C ALA A 64 3.19 11.24 -5.76
N LEU A 65 4.20 11.37 -4.92
CA LEU A 65 4.09 11.50 -3.48
C LEU A 65 4.90 12.71 -3.00
N SER A 66 4.33 13.46 -2.06
CA SER A 66 5.03 14.54 -1.38
C SER A 66 6.15 13.99 -0.48
N TYR A 67 7.10 14.86 -0.12
CA TYR A 67 8.13 14.51 0.86
C TYR A 67 7.54 14.04 2.19
N ALA A 68 6.45 14.67 2.66
CA ALA A 68 5.78 14.29 3.89
C ALA A 68 5.14 12.88 3.80
N GLU A 69 4.55 12.53 2.66
CA GLU A 69 3.99 11.20 2.42
C GLU A 69 5.07 10.12 2.35
N ASN A 70 6.17 10.38 1.66
CA ASN A 70 7.31 9.48 1.64
C ASN A 70 7.93 9.31 3.05
N SER A 71 8.04 10.38 3.84
CA SER A 71 8.51 10.33 5.23
C SER A 71 7.57 9.53 6.13
N LEU A 72 6.26 9.62 5.91
CA LEU A 72 5.28 8.80 6.62
C LEU A 72 5.49 7.30 6.32
N ILE A 73 5.72 6.95 5.06
CA ILE A 73 5.97 5.58 4.63
C ILE A 73 7.25 5.05 5.27
N THR A 74 8.37 5.78 5.17
CA THR A 74 9.66 5.35 5.73
C THR A 74 9.59 5.18 7.25
N THR A 75 8.94 6.11 7.96
CA THR A 75 8.73 6.00 9.41
C THR A 75 7.91 4.76 9.77
N ALA A 76 6.84 4.49 9.04
CA ALA A 76 6.00 3.32 9.30
C ALA A 76 6.77 2.01 9.08
N PHE A 77 7.62 1.94 8.06
CA PHE A 77 8.50 0.78 7.83
C PHE A 77 9.53 0.62 8.94
N GLN A 78 10.16 1.70 9.38
CA GLN A 78 11.14 1.67 10.47
C GLN A 78 10.51 1.13 11.77
N ASP A 79 9.35 1.63 12.14
CA ASP A 79 8.62 1.19 13.34
C ASP A 79 8.18 -0.27 13.23
N LEU A 80 7.64 -0.66 12.08
CA LEU A 80 7.19 -2.03 11.83
C LEU A 80 8.36 -3.01 11.87
N PHE A 81 9.44 -2.75 11.14
CA PHE A 81 10.61 -3.63 11.07
C PHE A 81 11.30 -3.74 12.42
N SER A 82 11.42 -2.62 13.17
CA SER A 82 11.93 -2.63 14.53
C SER A 82 11.09 -3.52 15.45
N THR A 83 9.77 -3.47 15.33
CA THR A 83 8.87 -4.31 16.11
C THR A 83 8.96 -5.79 15.72
N LEU A 84 9.02 -6.09 14.43
CA LEU A 84 9.00 -7.47 13.93
C LEU A 84 10.36 -8.17 14.02
N SER A 85 11.45 -7.42 14.11
CA SER A 85 12.81 -7.98 14.16
C SER A 85 13.06 -8.91 15.37
N VAL A 86 12.34 -8.66 16.46
CA VAL A 86 12.44 -9.46 17.69
C VAL A 86 11.46 -10.65 17.70
N TRP A 87 10.75 -10.89 16.59
CA TRP A 87 9.86 -12.04 16.49
C TRP A 87 10.63 -13.26 15.99
N GLU A 88 10.34 -14.40 16.63
CA GLU A 88 11.02 -15.64 16.25
C GLU A 88 10.52 -16.17 14.90
N PRO A 89 11.41 -16.69 14.05
CA PRO A 89 11.01 -17.44 12.87
C PRO A 89 10.24 -18.71 13.28
N GLY A 90 9.25 -19.09 12.51
CA GLY A 90 8.53 -20.36 12.75
C GLY A 90 7.01 -20.27 12.71
N SER A 91 6.45 -19.07 12.67
CA SER A 91 5.04 -18.88 12.30
C SER A 91 4.97 -18.31 10.90
N SER A 92 4.14 -18.88 10.02
CA SER A 92 3.88 -18.26 8.73
C SER A 92 3.20 -16.90 8.95
N LEU A 93 3.95 -15.81 8.78
CA LEU A 93 3.46 -14.44 8.90
C LEU A 93 3.38 -13.82 7.52
N LEU A 94 2.17 -13.47 7.12
CA LEU A 94 1.90 -12.73 5.90
C LEU A 94 1.84 -11.23 6.21
N LEU A 95 2.67 -10.45 5.52
CA LEU A 95 2.67 -8.99 5.55
C LEU A 95 1.98 -8.47 4.29
N ASP A 96 0.81 -7.87 4.45
CA ASP A 96 0.04 -7.20 3.40
C ASP A 96 0.31 -5.69 3.48
N ILE A 97 0.70 -5.08 2.38
CA ILE A 97 1.09 -3.66 2.34
C ILE A 97 0.19 -2.92 1.37
N SER A 98 -0.46 -1.88 1.89
CA SER A 98 -1.30 -0.97 1.10
C SER A 98 -0.95 0.47 1.42
N VAL A 99 -0.73 1.27 0.39
CA VAL A 99 -0.48 2.72 0.46
C VAL A 99 -1.51 3.39 -0.44
N TYR A 100 -2.40 4.20 0.09
CA TYR A 100 -3.51 4.77 -0.66
C TYR A 100 -3.92 6.14 -0.12
N SER A 101 -4.49 6.99 -0.95
CA SER A 101 -5.26 8.16 -0.52
C SER A 101 -6.76 7.88 -0.64
N PRO A 102 -7.60 8.35 0.30
CA PRO A 102 -9.06 8.30 0.14
C PRO A 102 -9.53 8.92 -1.17
N SER A 103 -8.86 9.98 -1.61
CA SER A 103 -9.19 10.67 -2.86
C SER A 103 -8.92 9.85 -4.13
N ASP A 104 -8.10 8.80 -4.06
CA ASP A 104 -7.81 7.94 -5.21
C ASP A 104 -9.08 7.30 -5.82
N SER A 105 -10.09 7.02 -4.98
CA SER A 105 -11.38 6.47 -5.42
C SER A 105 -12.42 7.53 -5.77
N GLU A 106 -12.17 8.80 -5.46
CA GLU A 106 -13.12 9.90 -5.68
C GLU A 106 -12.95 10.59 -7.04
N HIS A 107 -11.82 10.37 -7.72
CA HIS A 107 -11.52 10.97 -9.02
C HIS A 107 -11.99 10.07 -10.18
N TRP A 108 -11.24 9.95 -11.22
CA TRP A 108 -11.60 9.26 -12.45
C TRP A 108 -11.70 7.72 -12.35
N PHE A 109 -11.28 7.13 -11.23
CA PHE A 109 -11.50 5.72 -10.88
C PHE A 109 -12.69 5.48 -9.94
N LYS A 110 -13.63 6.41 -9.84
CA LYS A 110 -14.80 6.34 -8.94
C LYS A 110 -15.58 5.03 -9.04
N TYR A 111 -15.65 4.44 -10.24
CA TYR A 111 -16.36 3.18 -10.48
C TYR A 111 -15.52 1.93 -10.12
N LEU A 112 -14.23 2.11 -9.87
CA LEU A 112 -13.33 1.04 -9.45
C LEU A 112 -13.04 1.19 -7.95
N THR A 113 -14.03 0.95 -7.12
CA THR A 113 -13.85 0.93 -5.67
C THR A 113 -13.45 -0.47 -5.22
N PHE A 114 -12.51 -0.53 -4.30
CA PHE A 114 -12.10 -1.76 -3.64
C PHE A 114 -12.62 -1.78 -2.21
N GLU A 115 -12.76 -2.97 -1.63
CA GLU A 115 -13.28 -3.12 -0.27
C GLU A 115 -12.55 -2.24 0.78
N PRO A 116 -11.22 -2.00 0.70
CA PRO A 116 -10.55 -1.05 1.59
C PRO A 116 -10.91 0.43 1.35
N ASP A 117 -11.40 0.77 0.17
CA ASP A 117 -11.83 2.12 -0.18
C ASP A 117 -13.21 2.46 0.42
N VAL A 118 -13.92 1.44 0.89
CA VAL A 118 -15.23 1.61 1.50
C VAL A 118 -15.07 1.63 3.01
N ALA A 119 -15.41 2.75 3.66
CA ALA A 119 -15.46 2.80 5.12
C ALA A 119 -16.45 1.75 5.64
N SER A 120 -16.02 0.96 6.62
CA SER A 120 -16.82 -0.14 7.19
C SER A 120 -18.22 0.30 7.66
N ASP A 121 -18.37 1.58 8.01
CA ASP A 121 -19.63 2.17 8.46
C ASP A 121 -20.62 2.48 7.31
N MET A 122 -20.15 2.42 6.06
CA MET A 122 -21.02 2.65 4.89
C MET A 122 -21.79 1.38 4.47
N CYS A 123 -21.38 0.19 4.90
CA CYS A 123 -22.07 -1.07 4.63
C CYS A 123 -23.47 -1.19 5.26
N SER A 124 -23.83 -0.29 6.18
CA SER A 124 -25.11 -0.35 6.90
C SER A 124 -26.16 0.67 6.43
N ARG A 125 -25.87 1.44 5.39
CA ARG A 125 -26.87 2.31 4.78
C ARG A 125 -27.27 1.74 3.42
N ASP A 126 -28.56 1.42 3.29
CA ASP A 126 -29.25 1.15 2.02
C ASP A 126 -29.23 2.41 1.11
N ILE A 127 -28.02 2.84 0.72
CA ILE A 127 -27.88 3.78 -0.37
C ILE A 127 -28.05 2.93 -1.63
N ASP A 128 -29.10 3.22 -2.40
CA ASP A 128 -29.35 2.58 -3.68
C ASP A 128 -28.04 2.50 -4.47
N ALA A 129 -27.54 1.29 -4.64
CA ALA A 129 -26.26 1.04 -5.34
C ALA A 129 -26.29 1.64 -6.76
N GLU A 130 -27.47 1.76 -7.33
CA GLU A 130 -27.74 2.38 -8.63
C GLU A 130 -27.53 3.90 -8.62
N GLN A 131 -27.96 4.61 -7.56
CA GLN A 131 -27.71 6.05 -7.38
C GLN A 131 -26.22 6.32 -7.13
N LEU A 132 -25.57 5.47 -6.36
CA LEU A 132 -24.13 5.58 -6.11
C LEU A 132 -23.32 5.38 -7.40
N MET A 133 -23.71 4.43 -8.25
CA MET A 133 -23.09 4.20 -9.56
C MET A 133 -23.31 5.38 -10.51
N LEU A 134 -24.50 5.96 -10.57
CA LEU A 134 -24.81 7.11 -11.43
C LEU A 134 -24.01 8.36 -11.03
N VAL A 135 -23.89 8.63 -9.73
CA VAL A 135 -23.07 9.76 -9.24
C VAL A 135 -21.59 9.53 -9.50
N LYS A 136 -21.11 8.29 -9.31
CA LYS A 136 -19.71 7.92 -9.58
C LYS A 136 -19.36 7.89 -11.08
N ALA A 137 -20.34 7.66 -11.95
CA ALA A 137 -20.13 7.58 -13.38
C ALA A 137 -20.08 8.95 -14.09
N ASN A 138 -20.23 10.07 -13.37
CA ASN A 138 -20.19 11.41 -13.93
C ASN A 138 -19.08 12.24 -13.30
N ASP A 139 -17.98 12.35 -14.00
CA ASP A 139 -16.81 13.13 -13.62
C ASP A 139 -16.23 13.85 -14.85
N PRO A 140 -16.93 14.92 -15.31
CA PRO A 140 -16.54 15.62 -16.54
C PRO A 140 -15.15 16.24 -16.44
N HIS A 141 -14.68 16.55 -15.24
CA HIS A 141 -13.34 17.10 -15.00
C HIS A 141 -12.25 16.09 -15.41
N HIS A 142 -12.49 14.80 -15.16
CA HIS A 142 -11.57 13.73 -15.54
C HIS A 142 -12.06 12.92 -16.75
N GLY A 143 -12.90 13.55 -17.59
CA GLY A 143 -13.29 12.98 -18.86
C GLY A 143 -14.38 11.90 -18.81
N TRP A 144 -15.14 11.81 -17.71
CA TRP A 144 -16.27 10.89 -17.59
C TRP A 144 -17.59 11.61 -17.60
N VAL A 145 -18.43 11.34 -18.60
CA VAL A 145 -19.76 11.94 -18.74
C VAL A 145 -20.79 10.84 -18.96
N ALA A 146 -21.81 10.80 -18.10
CA ALA A 146 -22.91 9.83 -18.16
C ALA A 146 -22.44 8.37 -18.29
N GLY A 147 -21.40 8.00 -17.54
CA GLY A 147 -20.86 6.63 -17.53
C GLY A 147 -19.96 6.27 -18.72
N SER A 148 -19.64 7.24 -19.59
CA SER A 148 -18.76 7.03 -20.74
C SER A 148 -17.52 7.91 -20.65
N SER A 149 -16.35 7.35 -20.98
CA SER A 149 -15.13 8.13 -21.12
C SER A 149 -15.18 8.95 -22.40
N VAL A 150 -15.18 10.27 -22.29
CA VAL A 150 -15.19 11.23 -23.40
C VAL A 150 -13.80 11.83 -23.66
N SER A 151 -12.91 11.79 -22.70
CA SER A 151 -11.52 12.22 -22.81
C SER A 151 -10.62 11.39 -21.89
N VAL A 152 -9.32 11.36 -22.22
CA VAL A 152 -8.31 10.73 -21.36
C VAL A 152 -7.95 11.70 -20.24
N PRO A 153 -7.78 11.25 -18.99
CA PRO A 153 -7.25 12.06 -17.91
C PRO A 153 -5.87 12.64 -18.28
N SER A 154 -5.53 13.77 -17.67
CA SER A 154 -4.19 14.34 -17.90
C SER A 154 -3.11 13.41 -17.34
N TYR A 155 -1.90 13.54 -17.88
CA TYR A 155 -0.74 12.82 -17.38
C TYR A 155 -0.51 13.10 -15.89
N LEU A 156 -0.75 14.34 -15.45
CA LEU A 156 -0.58 14.76 -14.06
C LEU A 156 -1.51 14.01 -13.10
N ALA A 157 -2.79 13.88 -13.49
CA ALA A 157 -3.78 13.13 -12.71
C ALA A 157 -3.42 11.64 -12.64
N ILE A 158 -2.90 11.08 -13.74
CA ILE A 158 -2.43 9.70 -13.78
C ILE A 158 -1.24 9.52 -12.81
N GLU A 159 -0.25 10.40 -12.88
CA GLU A 159 0.93 10.33 -12.02
C GLU A 159 0.57 10.50 -10.53
N LYS A 160 -0.38 11.38 -10.20
CA LYS A 160 -0.84 11.55 -8.82
C LYS A 160 -1.42 10.27 -8.23
N VAL A 161 -2.18 9.50 -9.01
CA VAL A 161 -2.85 8.27 -8.54
C VAL A 161 -1.95 7.04 -8.64
N PHE A 162 -1.14 6.92 -9.70
CA PHE A 162 -0.34 5.71 -9.98
C PHE A 162 1.16 5.90 -9.83
N GLY A 163 1.58 7.08 -9.42
CA GLY A 163 2.99 7.41 -9.32
C GLY A 163 3.77 6.50 -8.37
N GLU A 164 5.06 6.60 -8.45
CA GLU A 164 5.97 5.65 -7.83
C GLU A 164 6.17 5.94 -6.33
N ILE A 165 5.97 4.93 -5.49
CA ILE A 165 6.30 4.99 -4.07
C ILE A 165 7.83 4.94 -3.95
N MET A 166 8.41 5.89 -3.21
CA MET A 166 9.86 6.11 -3.06
C MET A 166 10.57 6.45 -4.39
N GLY A 167 9.82 6.95 -5.39
CA GLY A 167 10.40 7.38 -6.66
C GLY A 167 11.18 8.69 -6.54
N GLU A 168 10.56 9.69 -5.92
CA GLU A 168 11.09 11.05 -5.75
C GLU A 168 11.18 11.44 -4.27
N GLY A 169 12.04 10.77 -3.51
CA GLY A 169 12.24 11.06 -2.08
C GLY A 169 11.71 9.94 -1.18
N PRO A 170 11.93 10.07 0.15
CA PRO A 170 12.48 11.22 0.87
C PRO A 170 14.00 11.33 0.82
N PHE A 171 14.67 10.55 0.02
CA PHE A 171 16.12 10.48 -0.11
C PHE A 171 16.60 11.30 -1.31
N ASP A 172 17.79 11.91 -1.20
CA ASP A 172 18.35 12.75 -2.25
C ASP A 172 18.86 11.90 -3.44
N ASP A 173 19.28 10.66 -3.16
CA ASP A 173 19.77 9.72 -4.18
C ASP A 173 19.51 8.25 -3.81
N GLU A 174 19.84 7.36 -4.74
CA GLU A 174 19.65 5.91 -4.57
C GLU A 174 20.62 5.29 -3.55
N GLU A 175 21.76 5.90 -3.33
CA GLU A 175 22.73 5.43 -2.35
C GLU A 175 22.22 5.68 -0.93
N GLU A 176 21.69 6.85 -0.67
CA GLU A 176 21.07 7.21 0.61
C GLU A 176 19.87 6.32 0.91
N GLU A 177 18.99 6.11 -0.08
CA GLU A 177 17.88 5.16 0.03
C GLU A 177 18.38 3.74 0.37
N GLY A 178 19.38 3.25 -0.36
CA GLY A 178 19.98 1.94 -0.12
C GLY A 178 20.57 1.80 1.27
N GLN A 179 21.25 2.85 1.75
CA GLN A 179 21.82 2.88 3.11
C GLN A 179 20.71 2.87 4.17
N TRP A 180 19.63 3.62 3.98
CA TRP A 180 18.49 3.59 4.88
C TRP A 180 17.86 2.20 4.97
N TRP A 181 17.62 1.54 3.84
CA TRP A 181 17.11 0.16 3.82
C TRP A 181 18.04 -0.80 4.55
N GLN A 182 19.35 -0.66 4.37
CA GLN A 182 20.35 -1.51 5.04
C GLN A 182 20.39 -1.33 6.56
N GLN A 183 20.03 -0.15 7.05
CA GLN A 183 19.94 0.13 8.50
C GLN A 183 18.71 -0.49 9.14
N LEU A 184 17.66 -0.82 8.38
CA LEU A 184 16.51 -1.51 8.92
C LEU A 184 16.91 -2.91 9.40
N PRO A 185 16.41 -3.35 10.56
CA PRO A 185 16.71 -4.68 11.07
C PRO A 185 16.14 -5.77 10.16
N LEU A 186 16.74 -6.95 10.18
CA LEU A 186 16.20 -8.14 9.53
C LEU A 186 14.93 -8.61 10.24
N VAL A 187 13.95 -9.08 9.46
CA VAL A 187 12.66 -9.57 9.96
C VAL A 187 12.46 -11.04 9.52
N PRO A 188 13.02 -12.00 10.24
CA PRO A 188 12.97 -13.41 9.85
C PRO A 188 11.58 -14.05 10.02
N ALA A 189 10.67 -13.40 10.76
CA ALA A 189 9.33 -13.93 11.02
C ALA A 189 8.38 -13.81 9.81
N VAL A 190 8.64 -12.89 8.89
CA VAL A 190 7.80 -12.70 7.68
C VAL A 190 8.16 -13.76 6.65
N THR A 191 7.17 -14.55 6.26
CA THR A 191 7.31 -15.63 5.27
C THR A 191 6.56 -15.33 3.97
N GLY A 192 5.63 -14.39 3.99
CA GLY A 192 4.90 -13.96 2.80
C GLY A 192 4.73 -12.45 2.76
N VAL A 193 4.76 -11.87 1.57
CA VAL A 193 4.42 -10.48 1.30
C VAL A 193 3.30 -10.42 0.27
N LEU A 194 2.30 -9.58 0.53
CA LEU A 194 1.21 -9.29 -0.39
C LEU A 194 1.18 -7.80 -0.67
N ILE A 195 1.27 -7.42 -1.93
CA ILE A 195 1.12 -6.04 -2.40
C ILE A 195 -0.06 -6.06 -3.37
N ARG A 196 -1.16 -5.45 -2.94
CA ARG A 196 -2.43 -5.53 -3.67
C ARG A 196 -2.57 -4.46 -4.73
N GLN A 197 -3.37 -4.78 -5.73
CA GLN A 197 -3.80 -3.85 -6.78
C GLN A 197 -4.50 -2.60 -6.23
N GLN A 198 -5.17 -2.67 -5.07
CA GLN A 198 -5.81 -1.52 -4.43
C GLN A 198 -4.84 -0.38 -4.11
N THR A 199 -3.55 -0.65 -3.96
CA THR A 199 -2.54 0.39 -3.76
C THR A 199 -2.52 1.40 -4.90
N ARG A 200 -2.88 1.00 -6.13
CA ARG A 200 -2.81 1.75 -7.38
C ARG A 200 -1.39 2.24 -7.71
N ARG A 201 -0.69 2.80 -6.72
CA ARG A 201 0.70 3.26 -6.85
C ARG A 201 1.63 2.09 -7.04
N ARG A 202 2.61 2.26 -7.90
CA ARG A 202 3.67 1.28 -8.07
C ARG A 202 4.80 1.51 -7.07
N TRP A 203 5.44 0.46 -6.70
CA TRP A 203 6.66 0.55 -5.91
C TRP A 203 7.87 0.72 -6.83
N LYS A 204 8.81 1.58 -6.45
CA LYS A 204 10.12 1.61 -7.09
C LYS A 204 10.76 0.22 -6.97
N PRO A 205 11.22 -0.41 -8.09
CA PRO A 205 11.72 -1.78 -8.04
C PRO A 205 12.91 -1.96 -7.11
N ALA A 206 13.83 -0.98 -7.07
CA ALA A 206 14.95 -0.99 -6.14
C ALA A 206 14.47 -1.01 -4.68
N ALA A 207 13.46 -0.22 -4.32
CA ALA A 207 12.87 -0.20 -2.99
C ALA A 207 12.28 -1.56 -2.60
N LEU A 208 11.57 -2.23 -3.53
CA LEU A 208 11.06 -3.59 -3.29
C LEU A 208 12.20 -4.59 -3.08
N ALA A 209 13.23 -4.54 -3.91
CA ALA A 209 14.39 -5.43 -3.77
C ALA A 209 15.08 -5.24 -2.41
N HIS A 210 15.28 -4.00 -1.99
CA HIS A 210 15.83 -3.68 -0.68
C HIS A 210 14.93 -4.16 0.46
N MET A 211 13.62 -3.96 0.36
CA MET A 211 12.65 -4.43 1.35
C MET A 211 12.71 -5.96 1.50
N PHE A 212 12.70 -6.70 0.39
CA PHE A 212 12.75 -8.16 0.43
C PHE A 212 14.08 -8.68 0.98
N ALA A 213 15.18 -8.00 0.73
CA ALA A 213 16.48 -8.33 1.32
C ALA A 213 16.48 -8.22 2.87
N ARG A 214 15.55 -7.51 3.46
CA ARG A 214 15.35 -7.44 4.92
C ARG A 214 14.50 -8.56 5.49
N LEU A 215 13.92 -9.43 4.66
CA LEU A 215 13.01 -10.51 5.02
C LEU A 215 13.64 -11.89 4.74
N PRO A 216 14.62 -12.34 5.50
CA PRO A 216 15.37 -13.58 5.20
C PRO A 216 14.49 -14.85 5.29
N GLY A 217 13.31 -14.77 5.92
CA GLY A 217 12.32 -15.85 5.97
C GLY A 217 11.32 -15.87 4.81
N LEU A 218 11.45 -14.94 3.84
CA LEU A 218 10.48 -14.78 2.77
C LEU A 218 10.46 -15.99 1.83
N GLN A 219 9.27 -16.55 1.61
CA GLN A 219 9.01 -17.73 0.79
C GLN A 219 8.03 -17.44 -0.35
N GLU A 220 7.11 -16.50 -0.11
CA GLU A 220 6.03 -16.18 -1.05
C GLU A 220 5.90 -14.67 -1.24
N ILE A 221 5.74 -14.26 -2.48
CA ILE A 221 5.42 -12.88 -2.85
C ILE A 221 4.21 -12.91 -3.75
N HIS A 222 3.17 -12.20 -3.35
CA HIS A 222 2.00 -11.93 -4.17
C HIS A 222 2.01 -10.44 -4.53
N TYR A 223 2.32 -10.15 -5.77
CA TYR A 223 2.36 -8.80 -6.29
C TYR A 223 1.28 -8.63 -7.37
N GLU A 224 0.20 -7.94 -7.00
CA GLU A 224 -0.93 -7.66 -7.89
C GLU A 224 -0.71 -6.27 -8.50
N LEU A 225 -0.14 -6.22 -9.70
CA LEU A 225 0.08 -4.95 -10.39
C LEU A 225 -1.22 -4.39 -10.94
N TRP A 226 -1.31 -3.07 -10.87
CA TRP A 226 -2.30 -2.34 -11.64
C TRP A 226 -1.85 -2.27 -13.11
N ARG A 227 -2.80 -2.51 -14.03
CA ARG A 227 -2.50 -2.34 -15.45
C ARG A 227 -2.39 -0.86 -15.76
N GLU A 228 -1.23 -0.44 -16.21
CA GLU A 228 -0.96 0.95 -16.54
C GLU A 228 -1.87 1.46 -17.68
N TRP A 229 -2.26 2.70 -17.58
CA TRP A 229 -3.07 3.35 -18.62
C TRP A 229 -2.30 3.57 -19.90
N SER A 230 -1.04 3.94 -19.79
CA SER A 230 -0.14 4.19 -20.91
C SER A 230 0.66 2.95 -21.27
N THR A 231 0.77 2.65 -22.57
CA THR A 231 1.61 1.53 -23.06
C THR A 231 3.11 1.74 -22.76
N VAL A 232 3.56 2.99 -22.61
CA VAL A 232 4.94 3.31 -22.24
C VAL A 232 5.17 2.99 -20.76
N GLN A 233 4.28 3.46 -19.90
CA GLN A 233 4.33 3.15 -18.47
C GLN A 233 4.19 1.64 -18.23
N GLN A 234 3.28 0.96 -18.95
CA GLN A 234 3.15 -0.49 -18.86
C GLN A 234 4.46 -1.22 -19.18
N LYS A 235 5.18 -0.78 -20.20
CA LYS A 235 6.49 -1.37 -20.54
C LYS A 235 7.53 -1.16 -19.44
N TRP A 236 7.49 -0.04 -18.75
CA TRP A 236 8.38 0.20 -17.60
C TRP A 236 8.01 -0.70 -16.43
N THR A 237 6.72 -0.83 -16.12
CA THR A 237 6.23 -1.75 -15.09
C THR A 237 6.63 -3.20 -15.41
N ASP A 238 6.45 -3.65 -16.65
CA ASP A 238 6.84 -4.99 -17.10
C ASP A 238 8.37 -5.23 -16.96
N GLN A 239 9.18 -4.20 -17.26
CA GLN A 239 10.63 -4.29 -17.05
C GLN A 239 11.00 -4.38 -15.57
N CYS A 240 10.27 -3.70 -14.70
CA CYS A 240 10.44 -3.77 -13.26
C CYS A 240 10.14 -5.17 -12.70
N GLU A 241 9.06 -5.81 -13.17
CA GLU A 241 8.77 -7.21 -12.83
C GLU A 241 9.92 -8.15 -13.21
N PHE A 242 10.47 -7.97 -14.39
CA PHE A 242 11.60 -8.78 -14.87
C PHE A 242 12.84 -8.62 -13.98
N LEU A 243 13.13 -7.40 -13.53
CA LEU A 243 14.26 -7.12 -12.63
C LEU A 243 14.03 -7.72 -11.24
N LEU A 244 12.83 -7.61 -10.69
CA LEU A 244 12.47 -8.22 -9.41
C LEU A 244 12.59 -9.75 -9.47
N HIS A 245 12.08 -10.37 -10.53
CA HIS A 245 12.17 -11.81 -10.72
C HIS A 245 13.62 -12.29 -10.77
N ASN A 246 14.48 -11.59 -11.48
CA ASN A 246 15.90 -11.94 -11.59
C ASN A 246 16.68 -11.69 -10.28
N SER A 247 16.33 -10.66 -9.53
CA SER A 247 16.98 -10.35 -8.23
C SER A 247 16.64 -11.38 -7.15
N LEU A 248 15.47 -11.99 -7.23
CA LEU A 248 15.02 -13.04 -6.29
C LEU A 248 15.58 -14.43 -6.62
N LEU A 249 16.02 -14.66 -7.86
CA LEU A 249 16.57 -15.92 -8.33
C LEU A 249 18.11 -15.96 -8.31
N SER A 250 18.75 -14.86 -7.95
CA SER A 250 20.22 -14.83 -7.79
C SER A 250 20.59 -15.32 -6.40
N PRO A 251 21.42 -16.38 -6.30
CA PRO A 251 21.82 -16.98 -5.03
C PRO A 251 22.71 -16.06 -4.19
#